data_27939851654b8681e8c0f3997dd6bca0
#
_entry.id   27939851654b8681e8c0f3997dd6bca0
#
_cell.length_a   1.000
_cell.length_b   1.000
_cell.length_c   1.000
_cell.angle_alpha   90.00
_cell.angle_beta   90.00
_cell.angle_gamma   90.00
#
_symmetry.space_group_name_H-M   'P 1'
#
loop_
_entity.id
_entity.type
_entity.pdbx_description
1 polymer ?
#
loop_
_entity_poly.entity_id
_entity_poly.type
_entity_poly.pdbx_seq_one_letter_code
_entity_poly.pdbx_strand_id
1 'polypeptide(L)'
;MTIDKILFRLSKEIIESNILNPYLLGIPKRGDLLAQRISNNLLAENFKHDIGKVDYLPFRDDLDKNVEKNILEISPEDRDIILIDDVIYTGRTLRASIEAVMYSGRPKSISLLCLIDRGHRELPISPRFVGKNIPTNQDEYVSVFLKEIDSEDKVEVT
;
A
#
# COMPACT_ATOMS: atom_id res chain seq x y z
N MET A 1 -4.56 -13.30 15.17
CA MET A 1 -4.69 -13.55 13.72
C MET A 1 -3.36 -13.29 13.03
N THR A 2 -2.91 -14.16 12.17
CA THR A 2 -1.62 -14.01 11.49
C THR A 2 -1.71 -13.01 10.34
N ILE A 3 -0.56 -12.42 9.98
CA ILE A 3 -0.47 -11.51 8.84
C ILE A 3 -0.91 -12.21 7.55
N ASP A 4 -0.49 -13.45 7.32
CA ASP A 4 -0.87 -14.18 6.11
C ASP A 4 -2.38 -14.41 6.00
N LYS A 5 -3.07 -14.66 7.11
CA LYS A 5 -4.54 -14.80 7.12
C LYS A 5 -5.23 -13.47 6.80
N ILE A 6 -4.71 -12.36 7.32
CA ILE A 6 -5.22 -11.03 7.00
C ILE A 6 -5.04 -10.75 5.51
N LEU A 7 -3.87 -11.00 4.96
CA LEU A 7 -3.58 -10.79 3.54
C LEU A 7 -4.42 -11.69 2.63
N PHE A 8 -4.67 -12.92 3.06
CA PHE A 8 -5.58 -13.82 2.32
C PHE A 8 -6.98 -13.22 2.25
N ARG A 9 -7.51 -12.73 3.36
CA ARG A 9 -8.82 -12.07 3.39
C ARG A 9 -8.84 -10.82 2.49
N LEU A 10 -7.82 -9.97 2.58
CA LEU A 10 -7.72 -8.78 1.74
C LEU A 10 -7.64 -9.14 0.25
N SER A 11 -6.95 -10.20 -0.10
CA SER A 11 -6.90 -10.70 -1.49
C SER A 11 -8.28 -11.10 -1.99
N LYS A 12 -9.08 -11.76 -1.16
CA LYS A 12 -10.47 -12.10 -1.49
C LYS A 12 -11.34 -10.85 -1.64
N GLU A 13 -11.16 -9.86 -0.79
CA GLU A 13 -11.87 -8.59 -0.89
C GLU A 13 -11.58 -7.88 -2.21
N ILE A 14 -10.33 -7.91 -2.68
CA ILE A 14 -9.95 -7.37 -3.98
C ILE A 14 -10.69 -8.08 -5.10
N ILE A 15 -10.72 -9.41 -5.09
CA ILE A 15 -11.40 -10.21 -6.11
C ILE A 15 -12.91 -9.89 -6.14
N GLU A 16 -13.51 -9.67 -4.98
CA GLU A 16 -14.94 -9.39 -4.84
C GLU A 16 -15.32 -7.92 -5.08
N SER A 17 -14.34 -7.03 -5.24
CA SER A 17 -14.56 -5.58 -5.26
C SER A 17 -14.99 -4.99 -6.61
N ASN A 18 -15.14 -5.80 -7.66
CA ASN A 18 -15.41 -5.36 -9.03
C ASN A 18 -14.25 -4.59 -9.70
N ILE A 19 -13.07 -4.55 -9.09
CA ILE A 19 -11.88 -4.03 -9.73
C ILE A 19 -11.34 -5.11 -10.67
N LEU A 20 -11.19 -4.76 -11.95
CA LEU A 20 -10.67 -5.68 -12.97
C LEU A 20 -9.23 -5.31 -13.31
N ASN A 21 -8.37 -6.32 -13.40
CA ASN A 21 -6.96 -6.17 -13.78
C ASN A 21 -6.25 -5.01 -13.05
N PRO A 22 -6.27 -5.00 -11.70
CA PRO A 22 -5.64 -3.91 -10.95
C PRO A 22 -4.12 -3.91 -11.11
N TYR A 23 -3.55 -2.73 -10.96
CA TYR A 23 -2.10 -2.57 -10.86
C TYR A 23 -1.77 -2.37 -9.37
N LEU A 24 -1.15 -3.37 -8.76
CA LEU A 24 -0.73 -3.32 -7.36
C LEU A 24 0.59 -2.57 -7.25
N LEU A 25 0.63 -1.51 -6.47
CA LEU A 25 1.85 -0.74 -6.25
C LEU A 25 2.19 -0.74 -4.76
N GLY A 26 3.25 -1.47 -4.41
CA GLY A 26 3.74 -1.51 -3.05
C GLY A 26 4.58 -0.28 -2.70
N ILE A 27 4.36 0.25 -1.51
CA ILE A 27 5.14 1.36 -0.96
C ILE A 27 6.29 0.77 -0.14
N PRO A 28 7.56 0.89 -0.59
CA PRO A 28 8.70 0.35 0.16
C PRO A 28 8.84 1.01 1.54
N LYS A 29 9.42 0.27 2.51
CA LYS A 29 10.00 -1.06 2.30
C LYS A 29 9.00 -2.21 2.45
N ARG A 30 8.04 -2.12 3.32
CA ARG A 30 7.21 -3.27 3.69
C ARG A 30 5.99 -3.42 2.80
N GLY A 31 5.48 -2.32 2.27
CA GLY A 31 4.33 -2.37 1.36
C GLY A 31 4.61 -3.17 0.10
N ASP A 32 5.83 -3.14 -0.41
CA ASP A 32 6.21 -3.93 -1.60
C ASP A 32 6.23 -5.44 -1.31
N LEU A 33 6.64 -5.85 -0.10
CA LEU A 33 6.61 -7.24 0.32
C LEU A 33 5.16 -7.73 0.53
N LEU A 34 4.32 -6.89 1.11
CA LEU A 34 2.89 -7.21 1.26
C LEU A 34 2.20 -7.32 -0.10
N ALA A 35 2.52 -6.42 -1.03
CA ALA A 35 2.02 -6.47 -2.39
C ALA A 35 2.40 -7.79 -3.07
N GLN A 36 3.62 -8.28 -2.88
CA GLN A 36 4.06 -9.54 -3.42
C GLN A 36 3.27 -10.71 -2.85
N ARG A 37 3.01 -10.72 -1.54
CA ARG A 37 2.20 -11.77 -0.92
C ARG A 37 0.75 -11.76 -1.44
N ILE A 38 0.17 -10.57 -1.59
CA ILE A 38 -1.17 -10.42 -2.17
C ILE A 38 -1.17 -10.91 -3.62
N SER A 39 -0.16 -10.52 -4.40
CA SER A 39 -0.02 -10.99 -5.78
C SER A 39 0.01 -12.51 -5.87
N ASN A 40 0.76 -13.17 -5.00
CA ASN A 40 0.81 -14.63 -4.95
C ASN A 40 -0.59 -15.24 -4.68
N ASN A 41 -1.35 -14.64 -3.79
CA ASN A 41 -2.74 -15.07 -3.51
C ASN A 41 -3.65 -14.89 -4.74
N LEU A 42 -3.51 -13.77 -5.44
CA LEU A 42 -4.29 -13.49 -6.64
C LEU A 42 -3.93 -14.43 -7.79
N LEU A 43 -2.65 -14.76 -7.96
CA LEU A 43 -2.18 -15.71 -8.97
C LEU A 43 -2.74 -17.11 -8.72
N ALA A 44 -2.86 -17.51 -7.45
CA ALA A 44 -3.46 -18.81 -7.09
C ALA A 44 -4.94 -18.91 -7.49
N GLU A 45 -5.62 -17.77 -7.61
CA GLU A 45 -7.03 -17.67 -8.05
C GLU A 45 -7.14 -17.33 -9.55
N ASN A 46 -6.04 -17.32 -10.29
CA ASN A 46 -5.99 -16.90 -11.70
C ASN A 46 -6.55 -15.49 -11.93
N PHE A 47 -6.39 -14.60 -10.95
CA PHE A 47 -6.87 -13.22 -11.02
C PHE A 47 -5.85 -12.34 -11.72
N LYS A 48 -6.21 -11.77 -12.87
CA LYS A 48 -5.31 -10.95 -13.67
C LYS A 48 -4.98 -9.64 -12.98
N HIS A 49 -3.69 -9.32 -12.87
CA HIS A 49 -3.19 -8.08 -12.29
C HIS A 49 -1.74 -7.84 -12.69
N ASP A 50 -1.27 -6.63 -12.44
CA ASP A 50 0.15 -6.28 -12.52
C ASP A 50 0.63 -5.86 -11.14
N ILE A 51 1.94 -5.89 -10.93
CA ILE A 51 2.58 -5.55 -9.66
C ILE A 51 3.82 -4.71 -9.90
N GLY A 52 4.06 -3.76 -9.01
CA GLY A 52 5.24 -2.91 -9.04
C GLY A 52 5.44 -2.21 -7.72
N LYS A 53 6.38 -1.27 -7.72
CA LYS A 53 6.70 -0.42 -6.56
C LYS A 53 6.53 1.03 -6.93
N VAL A 54 6.20 1.87 -5.94
CA VAL A 54 6.14 3.30 -6.12
C VAL A 54 7.26 3.96 -5.32
N ASP A 55 8.02 4.84 -5.98
CA ASP A 55 8.96 5.72 -5.29
C ASP A 55 8.27 7.04 -4.99
N TYR A 56 7.89 7.23 -3.72
CA TYR A 56 7.20 8.43 -3.27
C TYR A 56 8.16 9.52 -2.77
N LEU A 57 9.44 9.21 -2.55
CA LEU A 57 10.41 10.13 -1.95
C LEU A 57 10.52 11.47 -2.67
N PRO A 58 10.55 11.51 -4.03
CA PRO A 58 10.60 12.79 -4.74
C PRO A 58 9.39 13.70 -4.52
N PHE A 59 8.31 13.17 -3.94
CA PHE A 59 7.04 13.87 -3.75
C PHE A 59 6.75 14.21 -2.28
N ARG A 60 7.67 13.89 -1.36
CA ARG A 60 7.51 14.20 0.06
C ARG A 60 7.53 15.71 0.30
N ASP A 61 6.74 16.16 1.27
CA ASP A 61 6.63 17.57 1.66
C ASP A 61 7.94 18.16 2.20
N ASP A 62 8.75 17.31 2.84
CA ASP A 62 9.98 17.69 3.55
C ASP A 62 11.26 17.55 2.73
N LEU A 63 11.14 17.20 1.43
CA LEU A 63 12.29 17.05 0.55
C LEU A 63 12.42 18.19 -0.45
N ASP A 64 13.67 18.40 -0.92
CA ASP A 64 13.96 19.35 -1.98
C ASP A 64 13.25 18.93 -3.28
N LYS A 65 12.57 19.90 -3.92
CA LYS A 65 11.82 19.68 -5.17
C LYS A 65 12.72 19.40 -6.38
N ASN A 66 14.02 19.48 -6.22
CA ASN A 66 14.99 19.21 -7.28
C ASN A 66 15.37 17.73 -7.41
N VAL A 67 14.77 16.86 -6.61
CA VAL A 67 15.01 15.41 -6.71
C VAL A 67 14.42 14.88 -8.00
N GLU A 68 15.20 14.07 -8.73
CA GLU A 68 14.74 13.43 -9.97
C GLU A 68 13.56 12.50 -9.67
N LYS A 69 12.50 12.64 -10.47
CA LYS A 69 11.28 11.84 -10.29
C LYS A 69 11.33 10.58 -11.14
N ASN A 70 11.24 9.44 -10.48
CA ASN A 70 11.21 8.15 -11.16
C ASN A 70 9.84 7.89 -11.80
N ILE A 71 9.87 7.22 -12.94
CA ILE A 71 8.69 6.82 -13.69
C ILE A 71 8.38 5.36 -13.34
N LEU A 72 7.09 5.03 -13.21
CA LEU A 72 6.66 3.65 -13.01
C LEU A 72 7.03 2.79 -14.23
N GLU A 73 7.40 1.54 -13.98
CA GLU A 73 7.77 0.60 -15.06
C GLU A 73 6.60 0.34 -16.03
N ILE A 74 5.38 0.25 -15.50
CA ILE A 74 4.15 0.09 -16.29
C ILE A 74 3.36 1.38 -16.14
N SER A 75 2.81 1.89 -17.25
CA SER A 75 1.98 3.09 -17.22
C SER A 75 0.71 2.86 -16.39
N PRO A 76 0.36 3.78 -15.48
CA PRO A 76 -0.88 3.70 -14.74
C PRO A 76 -2.09 4.20 -15.52
N GLU A 77 -1.91 4.61 -16.78
CA GLU A 77 -2.96 5.22 -17.60
C GLU A 77 -4.17 4.30 -17.72
N ASP A 78 -5.35 4.82 -17.39
CA ASP A 78 -6.63 4.10 -17.41
C ASP A 78 -6.67 2.81 -16.58
N ARG A 79 -5.79 2.68 -15.60
CA ARG A 79 -5.72 1.51 -14.73
C ARG A 79 -6.35 1.79 -13.37
N ASP A 80 -6.93 0.74 -12.79
CA ASP A 80 -7.30 0.75 -11.37
C ASP A 80 -6.05 0.43 -10.56
N ILE A 81 -5.59 1.39 -9.77
CA ILE A 81 -4.38 1.28 -8.96
C ILE A 81 -4.77 0.90 -7.54
N ILE A 82 -4.05 -0.03 -6.95
CA ILE A 82 -4.14 -0.33 -5.51
C ILE A 82 -2.77 -0.05 -4.90
N LEU A 83 -2.68 1.02 -4.12
CA LEU A 83 -1.49 1.35 -3.34
C LEU A 83 -1.50 0.53 -2.05
N ILE A 84 -0.38 -0.13 -1.75
CA ILE A 84 -0.28 -1.06 -0.63
C ILE A 84 0.82 -0.59 0.32
N ASP A 85 0.46 -0.40 1.59
CA ASP A 85 1.37 -0.03 2.65
C ASP A 85 1.14 -0.90 3.89
N ASP A 86 2.09 -0.91 4.80
CA ASP A 86 1.98 -1.66 6.04
C ASP A 86 1.11 -0.94 7.08
N VAL A 87 1.43 0.30 7.41
CA VAL A 87 0.73 1.09 8.43
C VAL A 87 0.34 2.46 7.87
N ILE A 88 -0.93 2.81 8.02
CA ILE A 88 -1.40 4.16 7.73
C ILE A 88 -1.47 4.96 9.03
N TYR A 89 -0.86 6.13 9.00
CA TYR A 89 -0.86 7.08 10.12
C TYR A 89 -1.48 8.41 9.68
N THR A 90 -0.66 9.43 9.39
CA THR A 90 -1.15 10.77 9.03
C THR A 90 -1.74 10.86 7.63
N GLY A 91 -1.34 9.96 6.75
CA GLY A 91 -1.71 9.94 5.32
C GLY A 91 -0.69 10.64 4.41
N ARG A 92 0.39 11.20 4.96
CA ARG A 92 1.36 11.97 4.15
C ARG A 92 2.16 11.12 3.20
N THR A 93 2.57 9.92 3.60
CA THR A 93 3.24 8.96 2.71
C THR A 93 2.32 8.55 1.55
N LEU A 94 1.04 8.31 1.86
CA LEU A 94 0.05 7.97 0.85
C LEU A 94 -0.22 9.11 -0.11
N ARG A 95 -0.31 10.35 0.38
CA ARG A 95 -0.45 11.52 -0.49
C ARG A 95 0.71 11.61 -1.47
N ALA A 96 1.94 11.47 -0.98
CA ALA A 96 3.13 11.50 -1.84
C ALA A 96 3.12 10.36 -2.86
N SER A 97 2.66 9.18 -2.47
CA SER A 97 2.53 8.02 -3.35
C SER A 97 1.46 8.24 -4.44
N ILE A 98 0.32 8.82 -4.07
CA ILE A 98 -0.72 9.19 -5.03
C ILE A 98 -0.17 10.18 -6.06
N GLU A 99 0.56 11.20 -5.61
CA GLU A 99 1.18 12.18 -6.51
C GLU A 99 2.19 11.53 -7.45
N ALA A 100 2.99 10.59 -6.95
CA ALA A 100 3.94 9.82 -7.77
C ALA A 100 3.24 9.04 -8.88
N VAL A 101 2.12 8.39 -8.57
CA VAL A 101 1.32 7.69 -9.57
C VAL A 101 0.75 8.65 -10.61
N MET A 102 0.18 9.76 -10.15
CA MET A 102 -0.44 10.76 -11.04
C MET A 102 0.59 11.50 -11.91
N TYR A 103 1.83 11.59 -11.45
CA TYR A 103 2.93 12.12 -12.27
C TYR A 103 3.23 11.21 -13.48
N SER A 104 3.03 9.90 -13.32
CA SER A 104 3.33 8.90 -14.35
C SER A 104 2.21 8.71 -15.38
N GLY A 105 1.00 9.21 -15.10
CA GLY A 105 -0.14 9.08 -16.01
C GLY A 105 -1.45 9.41 -15.30
N ARG A 106 -2.56 9.16 -15.98
CA ARG A 106 -3.90 9.39 -15.43
C ARG A 106 -4.58 8.04 -15.13
N PRO A 107 -4.50 7.55 -13.89
CA PRO A 107 -5.18 6.31 -13.52
C PRO A 107 -6.70 6.48 -13.59
N LYS A 108 -7.41 5.37 -13.79
CA LYS A 108 -8.87 5.34 -13.72
C LYS A 108 -9.33 5.53 -12.28
N SER A 109 -8.65 4.90 -11.34
CA SER A 109 -8.90 5.02 -9.90
C SER A 109 -7.65 4.70 -9.11
N ILE A 110 -7.60 5.19 -7.86
CA ILE A 110 -6.56 4.83 -6.89
C ILE A 110 -7.28 4.43 -5.62
N SER A 111 -7.11 3.18 -5.21
CA SER A 111 -7.58 2.64 -3.93
C SER A 111 -6.38 2.38 -3.03
N LEU A 112 -6.59 2.48 -1.72
CA LEU A 112 -5.54 2.27 -0.73
C LEU A 112 -5.81 0.99 0.05
N LEU A 113 -4.75 0.20 0.24
CA LEU A 113 -4.78 -1.00 1.07
C LEU A 113 -3.68 -0.88 2.13
N CYS A 114 -4.04 -1.13 3.38
CA CYS A 114 -3.06 -1.21 4.45
C CYS A 114 -3.27 -2.45 5.31
N LEU A 115 -2.18 -2.93 5.89
CA LEU A 115 -2.27 -4.01 6.88
C LEU A 115 -2.88 -3.47 8.17
N ILE A 116 -2.40 -2.32 8.64
CA ILE A 116 -2.84 -1.69 9.89
C ILE A 116 -3.21 -0.23 9.64
N ASP A 117 -4.40 0.17 10.11
CA ASP A 117 -4.77 1.57 10.23
C ASP A 117 -4.73 1.95 11.72
N ARG A 118 -3.82 2.85 12.08
CA ARG A 118 -3.65 3.27 13.47
C ARG A 118 -4.37 4.57 13.84
N GLY A 119 -5.02 5.21 12.88
CA GLY A 119 -5.69 6.49 13.08
C GLY A 119 -4.75 7.69 13.00
N HIS A 120 -5.17 8.82 13.56
CA HIS A 120 -4.44 10.09 13.60
C HIS A 120 -4.17 10.72 12.23
N ARG A 121 -5.16 10.68 11.37
CA ARG A 121 -5.06 11.25 10.03
C ARG A 121 -4.89 12.77 10.09
N GLU A 122 -3.97 13.30 9.29
CA GLU A 122 -3.80 14.74 9.06
C GLU A 122 -4.36 15.17 7.70
N LEU A 123 -4.56 14.23 6.79
CA LEU A 123 -5.12 14.46 5.45
C LEU A 123 -6.39 13.63 5.27
N PRO A 124 -7.33 14.07 4.42
CA PRO A 124 -8.59 13.35 4.20
C PRO A 124 -8.40 12.15 3.28
N ILE A 125 -7.56 11.21 3.68
CA ILE A 125 -7.23 9.98 2.95
C ILE A 125 -7.70 8.80 3.78
N SER A 126 -8.46 7.90 3.16
CA SER A 126 -9.01 6.72 3.82
C SER A 126 -8.73 5.46 3.01
N PRO A 127 -8.28 4.37 3.63
CA PRO A 127 -8.06 3.13 2.91
C PRO A 127 -9.39 2.44 2.57
N ARG A 128 -9.43 1.84 1.39
CA ARG A 128 -10.56 1.01 0.97
C ARG A 128 -10.48 -0.40 1.54
N PHE A 129 -9.25 -0.92 1.63
CA PHE A 129 -8.99 -2.27 2.14
C PHE A 129 -8.12 -2.15 3.39
N VAL A 130 -8.64 -2.61 4.53
CA VAL A 130 -7.96 -2.51 5.83
C VAL A 130 -7.82 -3.89 6.44
N GLY A 131 -6.59 -4.26 6.78
CA GLY A 131 -6.34 -5.50 7.48
C GLY A 131 -6.90 -5.46 8.89
N LYS A 132 -6.45 -4.51 9.69
CA LYS A 132 -6.91 -4.32 11.05
C LYS A 132 -6.83 -2.86 11.47
N ASN A 133 -7.86 -2.39 12.16
CA ASN A 133 -7.83 -1.09 12.83
C ASN A 133 -7.27 -1.27 14.24
N ILE A 134 -6.17 -0.58 14.54
CA ILE A 134 -5.57 -0.59 15.90
C ILE A 134 -5.52 0.86 16.37
N PRO A 135 -6.53 1.32 17.12
CA PRO A 135 -6.50 2.67 17.69
C PRO A 135 -5.31 2.81 18.64
N THR A 136 -4.54 3.89 18.46
CA THR A 136 -3.35 4.16 19.24
C THR A 136 -3.39 5.58 19.82
N ASN A 137 -2.58 5.82 20.84
CA ASN A 137 -2.27 7.17 21.29
C ASN A 137 -1.22 7.77 20.35
N GLN A 138 -1.07 9.10 20.37
CA GLN A 138 -0.12 9.78 19.48
C GLN A 138 1.35 9.42 19.77
N ASP A 139 1.65 9.08 21.02
CA ASP A 139 2.98 8.67 21.48
C ASP A 139 3.27 7.18 21.32
N GLU A 140 2.29 6.39 20.88
CA GLU A 140 2.47 4.98 20.58
C GLU A 140 2.95 4.79 19.15
N TYR A 141 3.71 3.72 18.91
CA TYR A 141 4.18 3.32 17.59
C TYR A 141 3.66 1.94 17.22
N VAL A 142 3.27 1.77 15.97
CA VAL A 142 2.92 0.48 15.41
C VAL A 142 4.04 0.06 14.47
N SER A 143 4.63 -1.08 14.75
CA SER A 143 5.70 -1.66 13.92
C SER A 143 5.25 -2.98 13.34
N VAL A 144 5.41 -3.13 12.03
CA VAL A 144 5.14 -4.37 11.31
C VAL A 144 6.49 -5.02 10.98
N PHE A 145 6.61 -6.30 11.34
CA PHE A 145 7.79 -7.11 11.05
C PHE A 145 7.38 -8.18 10.04
N LEU A 146 8.19 -8.36 9.02
CA LEU A 146 7.95 -9.34 7.96
C LEU A 146 9.15 -10.27 7.83
N LYS A 147 8.89 -11.57 7.73
CA LYS A 147 9.95 -12.59 7.72
C LYS A 147 10.97 -12.40 6.60
N GLU A 148 10.62 -11.74 5.51
CA GLU A 148 11.55 -11.47 4.40
C GLU A 148 12.72 -10.58 4.81
N ILE A 149 12.54 -9.68 5.79
CA ILE A 149 13.56 -8.72 6.22
C ILE A 149 13.79 -8.71 7.73
N ASP A 150 12.83 -9.19 8.53
CA ASP A 150 12.85 -9.08 9.99
C ASP A 150 12.92 -10.45 10.69
N SER A 151 13.04 -11.54 9.95
CA SER A 151 13.09 -12.94 10.41
C SER A 151 11.79 -13.52 10.94
N GLU A 152 10.79 -12.71 11.24
CA GLU A 152 9.47 -13.18 11.71
C GLU A 152 8.35 -12.22 11.27
N ASP A 153 7.14 -12.75 11.26
CA ASP A 153 5.94 -11.97 11.00
C ASP A 153 5.30 -11.58 12.33
N LYS A 154 5.20 -10.28 12.61
CA LYS A 154 4.45 -9.79 13.78
C LYS A 154 4.10 -8.32 13.66
N VAL A 155 3.15 -7.89 14.48
CA VAL A 155 2.81 -6.47 14.67
C VAL A 155 2.98 -6.16 16.15
N GLU A 156 3.69 -5.09 16.45
CA GLU A 156 3.91 -4.61 17.82
C GLU A 156 3.41 -3.18 17.97
N VAL A 157 2.82 -2.89 19.13
CA VAL A 157 2.48 -1.54 19.56
C VAL A 157 3.33 -1.21 20.78
N THR A 158 4.11 -0.13 20.70
CA THR A 158 5.03 0.27 21.77
C THR A 158 4.80 1.70 22.26
#